data_ffd1a3033c2a57739f873d2310e36e5b
#
_entry.id   ffd1a3033c2a57739f873d2310e36e5b
#
_cell.length_a   1.000
_cell.length_b   1.000
_cell.length_c   1.000
_cell.angle_alpha   90.00
_cell.angle_beta   90.00
_cell.angle_gamma   90.00
#
_symmetry.space_group_name_H-M   'P 1'
#
loop_
_entity.id
_entity.type
_entity.pdbx_description
1 polymer ?
#
loop_
_entity_poly.entity_id
_entity_poly.type
_entity_poly.pdbx_seq_one_letter_code
_entity_poly.pdbx_strand_id
1 'polypeptide(L)'
;MREKIQSLSIDLETYSSVDLKKSGVYPYAESSDFEILLFAYAVNEGEVQVVDIACGEEVPDEILQALTDDTVTKWAYNCQFERVCLSYWLRRNYPQYFSSYSIAEDSVGNYLNPTSWKCSRIWGAYMGLPLSLKGIGAVLKLDEQKMEEGSDLIKYFCKPCRPTKKNGGRTRNQAGILEVAIDFLANHRQKHAIFYN
;
A
#
# COMPACT_ATOMS: atom_id res chain seq x y z
N MET A 1 -25.80 12.93 -5.99
CA MET A 1 -24.78 12.61 -7.03
C MET A 1 -23.53 12.18 -6.29
N ARG A 2 -22.94 11.00 -6.59
CA ARG A 2 -21.63 10.66 -6.01
C ARG A 2 -20.60 11.64 -6.54
N GLU A 3 -19.74 12.14 -5.69
CA GLU A 3 -18.65 13.03 -6.08
C GLU A 3 -17.68 12.27 -6.99
N LYS A 4 -17.23 12.94 -8.08
CA LYS A 4 -16.25 12.33 -8.98
C LYS A 4 -14.92 12.13 -8.25
N ILE A 5 -14.34 10.95 -8.36
CA ILE A 5 -13.00 10.67 -7.84
C ILE A 5 -11.98 11.45 -8.68
N GLN A 6 -11.25 12.36 -8.05
CA GLN A 6 -10.18 13.15 -8.65
C GLN A 6 -8.80 12.70 -8.18
N SER A 7 -8.74 12.23 -6.94
CA SER A 7 -7.50 11.71 -6.36
C SER A 7 -7.75 10.53 -5.42
N LEU A 8 -6.74 9.68 -5.29
CA LEU A 8 -6.66 8.60 -4.33
C LEU A 8 -5.37 8.74 -3.53
N SER A 9 -5.48 8.75 -2.22
CA SER A 9 -4.36 8.57 -1.31
C SER A 9 -4.27 7.11 -0.92
N ILE A 10 -3.09 6.48 -1.02
CA ILE A 10 -2.95 5.03 -0.98
C ILE A 10 -1.81 4.63 -0.05
N ASP A 11 -2.03 3.58 0.74
CA ASP A 11 -0.99 2.87 1.51
C ASP A 11 -1.29 1.37 1.53
N LEU A 12 -0.24 0.55 1.51
CA LEU A 12 -0.34 -0.89 1.44
C LEU A 12 0.45 -1.58 2.55
N GLU A 13 -0.15 -2.61 3.14
CA GLU A 13 0.61 -3.62 3.87
C GLU A 13 0.63 -4.91 3.06
N THR A 14 1.81 -5.46 2.85
CA THR A 14 2.02 -6.56 1.91
C THR A 14 2.87 -7.67 2.51
N TYR A 15 2.76 -8.87 1.96
CA TYR A 15 3.62 -10.01 2.26
C TYR A 15 4.33 -10.51 1.00
N SER A 16 5.57 -10.93 1.15
CA SER A 16 6.31 -11.74 0.19
C SER A 16 7.43 -12.48 0.91
N SER A 17 7.79 -13.67 0.45
CA SER A 17 8.98 -14.39 0.92
C SER A 17 10.28 -13.75 0.45
N VAL A 18 10.22 -12.90 -0.57
CA VAL A 18 11.37 -12.17 -1.12
C VAL A 18 11.72 -10.97 -0.21
N ASP A 19 12.99 -10.82 0.13
CA ASP A 19 13.46 -9.70 0.94
C ASP A 19 13.48 -8.39 0.13
N LEU A 20 12.52 -7.51 0.41
CA LEU A 20 12.38 -6.21 -0.25
C LEU A 20 13.66 -5.36 -0.22
N LYS A 21 14.42 -5.40 0.89
CA LYS A 21 15.63 -4.57 1.03
C LYS A 21 16.78 -5.06 0.16
N LYS A 22 16.85 -6.37 -0.08
CA LYS A 22 17.91 -6.99 -0.89
C LYS A 22 17.60 -6.98 -2.37
N SER A 23 16.34 -7.22 -2.72
CA SER A 23 15.93 -7.51 -4.10
C SER A 23 15.24 -6.32 -4.78
N GLY A 24 14.76 -5.33 -4.01
CA GLY A 24 13.92 -4.26 -4.52
C GLY A 24 12.46 -4.68 -4.73
N VAL A 25 11.64 -3.71 -5.12
CA VAL A 25 10.18 -3.87 -5.17
C VAL A 25 9.72 -4.81 -6.30
N TYR A 26 10.41 -4.84 -7.43
CA TYR A 26 9.99 -5.65 -8.58
C TYR A 26 10.05 -7.14 -8.28
N PRO A 27 11.20 -7.75 -7.90
CA PRO A 27 11.23 -9.14 -7.50
C PRO A 27 10.36 -9.46 -6.28
N TYR A 28 10.19 -8.49 -5.38
CA TYR A 28 9.31 -8.63 -4.22
C TYR A 28 7.85 -8.84 -4.62
N ALA A 29 7.33 -7.98 -5.50
CA ALA A 29 5.94 -8.04 -5.97
C ALA A 29 5.70 -9.17 -6.99
N GLU A 30 6.75 -9.60 -7.72
CA GLU A 30 6.69 -10.68 -8.71
C GLU A 30 6.66 -12.08 -8.08
N SER A 31 6.99 -12.19 -6.80
CA SER A 31 6.98 -13.46 -6.09
C SER A 31 5.60 -14.14 -6.18
N SER A 32 5.62 -15.47 -6.33
CA SER A 32 4.39 -16.26 -6.42
C SER A 32 3.53 -16.18 -5.15
N ASP A 33 4.15 -15.89 -4.01
CA ASP A 33 3.50 -15.75 -2.71
C ASP A 33 3.29 -14.28 -2.28
N PHE A 34 3.49 -13.33 -3.21
CA PHE A 34 3.18 -11.93 -2.96
C PHE A 34 1.69 -11.73 -2.76
N GLU A 35 1.32 -11.02 -1.71
CA GLU A 35 -0.05 -10.65 -1.37
C GLU A 35 -0.12 -9.24 -0.82
N ILE A 36 -1.20 -8.52 -1.14
CA ILE A 36 -1.62 -7.33 -0.40
C ILE A 36 -2.49 -7.81 0.76
N LEU A 37 -2.10 -7.46 1.98
CA LEU A 37 -2.82 -7.83 3.20
C LEU A 37 -3.87 -6.78 3.54
N LEU A 38 -3.43 -5.51 3.56
CA LEU A 38 -4.29 -4.36 3.82
C LEU A 38 -4.13 -3.35 2.69
N PHE A 39 -5.26 -2.81 2.24
CA PHE A 39 -5.32 -1.72 1.29
C PHE A 39 -6.03 -0.53 1.94
N ALA A 40 -5.26 0.50 2.29
CA ALA A 40 -5.79 1.74 2.80
C ALA A 40 -5.90 2.77 1.68
N TYR A 41 -7.01 3.49 1.63
CA TYR A 41 -7.22 4.56 0.66
C TYR A 41 -8.10 5.68 1.22
N ALA A 42 -7.92 6.88 0.70
CA ALA A 42 -8.86 7.98 0.86
C ALA A 42 -9.20 8.54 -0.53
N VAL A 43 -10.49 8.86 -0.73
CA VAL A 43 -11.00 9.48 -1.96
C VAL A 43 -10.99 10.97 -1.77
N ASN A 44 -10.34 11.70 -2.67
CA ASN A 44 -10.19 13.15 -2.59
C ASN A 44 -9.59 13.55 -1.22
N GLU A 45 -10.27 14.40 -0.47
CA GLU A 45 -9.92 14.81 0.89
C GLU A 45 -10.80 14.09 1.96
N GLY A 46 -11.41 12.96 1.57
CA GLY A 46 -12.32 12.22 2.43
C GLY A 46 -11.63 11.38 3.50
N GLU A 47 -12.45 10.70 4.29
CA GLU A 47 -11.96 9.80 5.34
C GLU A 47 -11.22 8.59 4.78
N VAL A 48 -10.21 8.13 5.51
CA VAL A 48 -9.46 6.92 5.18
C VAL A 48 -10.34 5.69 5.35
N GLN A 49 -10.40 4.90 4.30
CA GLN A 49 -11.01 3.58 4.29
C GLN A 49 -9.90 2.52 4.28
N VAL A 50 -10.14 1.39 4.94
CA VAL A 50 -9.21 0.26 4.95
C VAL A 50 -9.96 -0.99 4.57
N VAL A 51 -9.39 -1.74 3.63
CA VAL A 51 -9.89 -3.03 3.17
C VAL A 51 -8.94 -4.11 3.69
N ASP A 52 -9.44 -5.04 4.48
CA ASP A 52 -8.70 -6.21 4.97
C ASP A 52 -8.81 -7.35 3.95
N ILE A 53 -7.95 -7.28 2.93
CA ILE A 53 -7.90 -8.28 1.85
C ILE A 53 -7.50 -9.66 2.42
N ALA A 54 -6.65 -9.69 3.44
CA ALA A 54 -6.23 -10.95 4.06
C ALA A 54 -7.37 -11.68 4.76
N CYS A 55 -8.40 -10.95 5.21
CA CYS A 55 -9.63 -11.51 5.78
C CYS A 55 -10.76 -11.68 4.76
N GLY A 56 -10.50 -11.42 3.48
CA GLY A 56 -11.44 -11.66 2.39
C GLY A 56 -12.34 -10.48 2.05
N GLU A 57 -12.03 -9.27 2.53
CA GLU A 57 -12.71 -8.07 2.07
C GLU A 57 -12.28 -7.72 0.64
N GLU A 58 -13.21 -7.19 -0.13
CA GLU A 58 -12.99 -6.82 -1.52
C GLU A 58 -12.83 -5.31 -1.68
N VAL A 59 -11.89 -4.89 -2.53
CA VAL A 59 -11.73 -3.48 -2.89
C VAL A 59 -12.93 -3.08 -3.77
N PRO A 60 -13.63 -1.97 -3.47
CA PRO A 60 -14.77 -1.53 -4.27
C PRO A 60 -14.42 -1.32 -5.74
N ASP A 61 -15.33 -1.71 -6.64
CA ASP A 61 -15.15 -1.59 -8.10
C ASP A 61 -14.80 -0.16 -8.55
N GLU A 62 -15.40 0.85 -7.94
CA GLU A 62 -15.12 2.25 -8.24
C GLU A 62 -13.67 2.63 -7.91
N ILE A 63 -13.06 2.02 -6.90
CA ILE A 63 -11.66 2.23 -6.54
C ILE A 63 -10.74 1.47 -7.50
N LEU A 64 -11.09 0.23 -7.89
CA LEU A 64 -10.35 -0.52 -8.90
C LEU A 64 -10.30 0.22 -10.24
N GLN A 65 -11.43 0.81 -10.66
CA GLN A 65 -11.49 1.67 -11.84
C GLN A 65 -10.61 2.92 -11.68
N ALA A 66 -10.69 3.60 -10.54
CA ALA A 66 -9.90 4.81 -10.28
C ALA A 66 -8.39 4.53 -10.24
N LEU A 67 -7.96 3.35 -9.79
CA LEU A 67 -6.54 2.94 -9.82
C LEU A 67 -5.98 2.88 -11.24
N THR A 68 -6.80 2.47 -12.21
CA THR A 68 -6.43 2.31 -13.62
C THR A 68 -6.78 3.52 -14.49
N ASP A 69 -7.47 4.52 -13.96
CA ASP A 69 -7.77 5.78 -14.66
C ASP A 69 -6.62 6.78 -14.47
N ASP A 70 -5.90 7.10 -15.56
CA ASP A 70 -4.78 8.06 -15.54
C ASP A 70 -5.21 9.51 -15.28
N THR A 71 -6.50 9.81 -15.37
CA THR A 71 -7.04 11.14 -15.03
C THR A 71 -7.19 11.32 -13.50
N VAL A 72 -7.18 10.23 -12.74
CA VAL A 72 -7.20 10.22 -11.28
C VAL A 72 -5.77 10.31 -10.76
N THR A 73 -5.46 11.29 -9.94
CA THR A 73 -4.14 11.40 -9.29
C THR A 73 -4.02 10.42 -8.13
N LYS A 74 -2.95 9.60 -8.11
CA LYS A 74 -2.65 8.67 -7.00
C LYS A 74 -1.51 9.25 -6.16
N TRP A 75 -1.73 9.34 -4.87
CA TRP A 75 -0.74 9.77 -3.89
C TRP A 75 -0.29 8.62 -3.00
N ALA A 76 1.01 8.50 -2.76
CA ALA A 76 1.56 7.59 -1.77
C ALA A 76 2.88 8.10 -1.22
N TYR A 77 3.27 7.64 -0.02
CA TYR A 77 4.52 8.11 0.60
C TYR A 77 5.79 7.56 -0.05
N ASN A 78 5.76 6.51 -0.77
CA ASN A 78 6.84 5.97 -1.59
C ASN A 78 6.24 5.35 -2.85
N CYS A 79 5.56 6.17 -3.62
CA CYS A 79 4.60 5.76 -4.65
C CYS A 79 5.09 4.67 -5.63
N GLN A 80 6.41 4.51 -5.80
CA GLN A 80 6.96 3.41 -6.60
C GLN A 80 6.59 2.04 -6.01
N PHE A 81 6.59 1.93 -4.68
CA PHE A 81 6.25 0.68 -4.01
C PHE A 81 4.78 0.32 -4.25
N GLU A 82 3.87 1.24 -3.95
CA GLU A 82 2.44 1.03 -4.13
C GLU A 82 2.09 0.78 -5.58
N ARG A 83 2.64 1.58 -6.50
CA ARG A 83 2.40 1.44 -7.93
C ARG A 83 2.81 0.07 -8.46
N VAL A 84 3.99 -0.41 -8.11
CA VAL A 84 4.50 -1.72 -8.57
C VAL A 84 3.69 -2.85 -7.95
N CYS A 85 3.45 -2.81 -6.63
CA CYS A 85 2.67 -3.82 -5.92
C CYS A 85 1.24 -3.93 -6.48
N LEU A 86 0.55 -2.80 -6.66
CA LEU A 86 -0.79 -2.76 -7.24
C LEU A 86 -0.82 -3.23 -8.68
N SER A 87 0.22 -2.96 -9.47
CA SER A 87 0.30 -3.43 -10.85
C SER A 87 0.30 -4.96 -10.92
N TYR A 88 1.12 -5.63 -10.11
CA TYR A 88 1.14 -7.09 -10.03
C TYR A 88 -0.14 -7.67 -9.48
N TRP A 89 -0.67 -7.06 -8.41
CA TRP A 89 -1.89 -7.52 -7.76
C TRP A 89 -3.12 -7.39 -8.67
N LEU A 90 -3.30 -6.26 -9.37
CA LEU A 90 -4.39 -6.06 -10.34
C LEU A 90 -4.32 -7.06 -11.50
N ARG A 91 -3.14 -7.28 -12.07
CA ARG A 91 -2.98 -8.24 -13.16
C ARG A 91 -3.34 -9.67 -12.75
N ARG A 92 -3.06 -10.03 -11.50
CA ARG A 92 -3.32 -11.37 -10.98
C ARG A 92 -4.79 -11.57 -10.59
N ASN A 93 -5.39 -10.59 -9.92
CA ASN A 93 -6.70 -10.75 -9.28
C ASN A 93 -7.82 -10.06 -10.06
N TYR A 94 -7.52 -9.03 -10.82
CA TYR A 94 -8.48 -8.18 -11.53
C TYR A 94 -8.02 -7.87 -12.97
N PRO A 95 -7.71 -8.88 -13.78
CA PRO A 95 -7.14 -8.68 -15.12
C PRO A 95 -8.06 -7.85 -16.03
N GLN A 96 -9.37 -7.86 -15.81
CA GLN A 96 -10.35 -7.06 -16.56
C GLN A 96 -10.13 -5.55 -16.44
N TYR A 97 -9.67 -5.07 -15.28
CA TYR A 97 -9.36 -3.65 -15.10
C TYR A 97 -7.98 -3.26 -15.63
N PHE A 98 -7.07 -4.22 -15.70
CA PHE A 98 -5.70 -3.99 -16.14
C PHE A 98 -5.50 -4.22 -17.65
N SER A 99 -6.29 -5.07 -18.29
CA SER A 99 -6.13 -5.46 -19.69
C SER A 99 -6.32 -4.29 -20.68
N SER A 100 -7.26 -3.39 -20.40
CA SER A 100 -7.48 -2.18 -21.19
C SER A 100 -6.35 -1.15 -21.03
N TYR A 101 -5.61 -1.22 -19.92
CA TYR A 101 -4.48 -0.36 -19.61
C TYR A 101 -3.19 -0.80 -20.30
N SER A 102 -3.02 -2.11 -20.43
CA SER A 102 -1.85 -2.76 -21.03
C SER A 102 -1.72 -2.56 -22.56
N ILE A 103 -2.73 -2.03 -23.23
CA ILE A 103 -2.81 -1.90 -24.70
C ILE A 103 -2.23 -0.56 -25.19
N ALA A 104 -1.95 0.40 -24.33
CA ALA A 104 -1.24 1.62 -24.73
C ALA A 104 0.18 1.26 -25.18
N GLU A 105 0.50 1.62 -26.43
CA GLU A 105 1.73 1.26 -27.16
C GLU A 105 3.05 1.68 -26.48
N ASP A 106 2.98 2.46 -25.42
CA ASP A 106 4.14 2.89 -24.64
C ASP A 106 4.47 1.86 -23.58
N SER A 107 5.48 1.10 -23.82
CA SER A 107 6.36 0.20 -23.04
C SER A 107 6.26 0.12 -21.49
N VAL A 108 5.34 0.80 -20.86
CA VAL A 108 4.97 0.67 -19.44
C VAL A 108 4.03 -0.54 -19.24
N GLY A 109 3.73 -1.26 -20.27
CA GLY A 109 2.70 -2.27 -20.49
C GLY A 109 2.41 -3.30 -19.40
N ASN A 110 3.25 -3.38 -18.37
CA ASN A 110 3.05 -4.26 -17.22
C ASN A 110 2.80 -3.51 -15.91
N TYR A 111 2.81 -2.18 -15.92
CA TYR A 111 2.71 -1.35 -14.72
C TYR A 111 1.75 -0.19 -14.93
N LEU A 112 1.08 0.23 -13.86
CA LEU A 112 0.30 1.45 -13.84
C LEU A 112 1.16 2.65 -14.25
N ASN A 113 0.59 3.55 -15.06
CA ASN A 113 1.31 4.69 -15.62
C ASN A 113 1.84 5.61 -14.51
N PRO A 114 3.16 5.86 -14.44
CA PRO A 114 3.74 6.67 -13.39
C PRO A 114 3.32 8.15 -13.42
N THR A 115 2.82 8.66 -14.55
CA THR A 115 2.47 10.07 -14.72
C THR A 115 1.33 10.53 -13.83
N SER A 116 0.39 9.63 -13.51
CA SER A 116 -0.73 9.88 -12.59
C SER A 116 -0.37 9.69 -11.11
N TRP A 117 0.87 9.29 -10.80
CA TRP A 117 1.33 9.05 -9.43
C TRP A 117 2.15 10.22 -8.89
N LYS A 118 1.87 10.58 -7.65
CA LYS A 118 2.59 11.60 -6.88
C LYS A 118 3.19 11.00 -5.61
N CYS A 119 4.39 11.40 -5.29
CA CYS A 119 5.14 10.85 -4.15
C CYS A 119 5.35 11.92 -3.08
N SER A 120 4.66 11.82 -1.95
CA SER A 120 4.79 12.77 -0.84
C SER A 120 6.21 12.77 -0.25
N ARG A 121 6.93 11.64 -0.29
CA ARG A 121 8.34 11.56 0.12
C ARG A 121 9.25 12.44 -0.74
N ILE A 122 9.03 12.44 -2.06
CA ILE A 122 9.81 13.28 -2.98
C ILE A 122 9.47 14.75 -2.76
N TRP A 123 8.21 15.08 -2.59
CA TRP A 123 7.78 16.45 -2.27
C TRP A 123 8.39 16.94 -0.96
N GLY A 124 8.39 16.10 0.08
CA GLY A 124 9.08 16.40 1.33
C GLY A 124 10.57 16.69 1.13
N ALA A 125 11.24 15.91 0.26
CA ALA A 125 12.65 16.12 -0.07
C ALA A 125 12.90 17.48 -0.74
N TYR A 126 12.03 17.91 -1.66
CA TYR A 126 12.12 19.25 -2.28
C TYR A 126 11.98 20.38 -1.25
N MET A 127 11.23 20.15 -0.17
CA MET A 127 11.09 21.11 0.94
C MET A 127 12.20 20.99 1.99
N GLY A 128 13.22 20.16 1.75
CA GLY A 128 14.32 19.93 2.70
C GLY A 128 13.95 19.10 3.93
N LEU A 129 12.83 18.38 3.88
CA LEU A 129 12.36 17.52 4.99
C LEU A 129 13.10 16.16 4.97
N PRO A 130 13.19 15.46 6.13
CA PRO A 130 13.75 14.12 6.21
C PRO A 130 13.00 13.13 5.31
N LEU A 131 13.74 12.14 4.75
CA LEU A 131 13.16 11.12 3.87
C LEU A 131 12.39 10.01 4.60
N SER A 132 12.28 10.05 5.91
CA SER A 132 11.52 9.09 6.69
C SER A 132 10.22 9.69 7.20
N LEU A 133 9.13 8.92 7.17
CA LEU A 133 7.83 9.36 7.68
C LEU A 133 7.91 9.82 9.15
N LYS A 134 8.66 9.09 9.99
CA LYS A 134 8.92 9.47 11.38
C LYS A 134 9.65 10.82 11.46
N GLY A 135 10.64 11.05 10.59
CA GLY A 135 11.40 12.30 10.56
C GLY A 135 10.56 13.49 10.11
N ILE A 136 9.74 13.33 9.08
CA ILE A 136 8.80 14.37 8.63
C ILE A 136 7.81 14.71 9.74
N GLY A 137 7.17 13.73 10.36
CA GLY A 137 6.23 13.93 11.47
C GLY A 137 6.85 14.71 12.63
N ALA A 138 8.10 14.39 12.98
CA ALA A 138 8.82 15.10 14.05
C ALA A 138 9.13 16.56 13.69
N VAL A 139 9.56 16.84 12.44
CA VAL A 139 9.87 18.21 11.99
C VAL A 139 8.61 19.06 11.88
N LEU A 140 7.54 18.49 11.33
CA LEU A 140 6.26 19.19 11.17
C LEU A 140 5.42 19.23 12.48
N LYS A 141 5.92 18.58 13.55
CA LYS A 141 5.23 18.50 14.86
C LYS A 141 3.79 18.00 14.73
N LEU A 142 3.62 16.96 13.89
CA LEU A 142 2.32 16.35 13.71
C LEU A 142 1.89 15.66 15.01
N ASP A 143 0.62 15.81 15.39
CA ASP A 143 0.06 15.22 16.61
C ASP A 143 0.14 13.70 16.59
N GLU A 144 0.05 13.12 15.38
CA GLU A 144 0.14 11.68 15.18
C GLU A 144 1.50 11.27 14.62
N GLN A 145 2.22 10.47 15.40
CA GLN A 145 3.54 9.95 15.02
C GLN A 145 3.46 8.47 14.69
N LYS A 146 4.42 7.99 13.88
CA LYS A 146 4.54 6.56 13.57
C LYS A 146 4.69 5.75 14.86
N MET A 147 3.76 4.85 15.11
CA MET A 147 3.77 3.98 16.30
C MET A 147 4.93 2.99 16.27
N GLU A 148 5.55 2.76 17.42
CA GLU A 148 6.65 1.78 17.56
C GLU A 148 6.15 0.35 17.39
N GLU A 149 4.96 0.04 17.90
CA GLU A 149 4.29 -1.27 17.77
C GLU A 149 4.05 -1.67 16.30
N GLY A 150 3.80 -0.72 15.41
CA GLY A 150 3.62 -1.00 13.98
C GLY A 150 4.82 -1.70 13.34
N SER A 151 6.03 -1.50 13.85
CA SER A 151 7.22 -2.19 13.34
C SER A 151 7.23 -3.70 13.68
N ASP A 152 6.66 -4.09 14.80
CA ASP A 152 6.61 -5.49 15.23
C ASP A 152 5.48 -6.24 14.52
N LEU A 153 4.36 -5.56 14.26
CA LEU A 153 3.28 -6.09 13.42
C LEU A 153 3.74 -6.34 11.98
N ILE A 154 4.49 -5.39 11.38
CA ILE A 154 5.10 -5.60 10.06
C ILE A 154 6.05 -6.81 10.06
N LYS A 155 6.87 -6.96 11.07
CA LYS A 155 7.75 -8.14 11.18
C LYS A 155 6.97 -9.43 11.31
N TYR A 156 5.84 -9.39 12.01
CA TYR A 156 5.03 -10.57 12.27
C TYR A 156 4.21 -11.00 11.05
N PHE A 157 3.51 -10.08 10.38
CA PHE A 157 2.58 -10.38 9.30
C PHE A 157 3.20 -10.26 7.89
N CYS A 158 4.06 -9.26 7.70
CA CYS A 158 4.57 -8.89 6.37
C CYS A 158 5.89 -9.58 6.01
N LYS A 159 6.43 -10.47 6.88
CA LYS A 159 7.70 -11.17 6.66
C LYS A 159 7.61 -12.65 6.96
N PRO A 160 8.45 -13.45 6.26
CA PRO A 160 8.61 -14.86 6.60
C PRO A 160 9.09 -15.02 8.05
N CYS A 161 8.56 -16.00 8.75
CA CYS A 161 9.05 -16.43 10.05
C CYS A 161 9.91 -17.70 9.93
N ARG A 162 10.83 -17.89 10.86
CA ARG A 162 11.62 -19.12 10.92
C ARG A 162 10.75 -20.29 11.38
N PRO A 163 10.77 -21.44 10.67
CA PRO A 163 10.08 -22.62 11.13
C PRO A 163 10.69 -23.11 12.45
N THR A 164 9.84 -23.33 13.44
CA THR A 164 10.23 -23.85 14.77
C THR A 164 9.23 -24.91 15.21
N LYS A 165 9.61 -25.76 16.17
CA LYS A 165 8.66 -26.71 16.78
C LYS A 165 7.47 -26.00 17.44
N LYS A 166 7.69 -24.81 18.02
CA LYS A 166 6.64 -24.02 18.68
C LYS A 166 5.59 -23.47 17.71
N ASN A 167 5.98 -23.09 16.49
CA ASN A 167 5.06 -22.57 15.50
C ASN A 167 4.54 -23.65 14.51
N GLY A 168 4.78 -24.93 14.81
CA GLY A 168 4.36 -26.03 13.97
C GLY A 168 5.09 -26.12 12.62
N GLY A 169 6.31 -25.60 12.53
CA GLY A 169 7.10 -25.60 11.30
C GLY A 169 6.67 -24.54 10.26
N ARG A 170 5.82 -23.58 10.62
CA ARG A 170 5.33 -22.56 9.68
C ARG A 170 6.45 -21.61 9.27
N THR A 171 6.43 -21.22 8.00
CA THR A 171 7.32 -20.19 7.43
C THR A 171 6.66 -18.81 7.37
N ARG A 172 5.36 -18.74 7.61
CA ARG A 172 4.55 -17.53 7.62
C ARG A 172 3.60 -17.53 8.82
N ASN A 173 3.45 -16.39 9.48
CA ASN A 173 2.39 -16.19 10.45
C ASN A 173 1.09 -15.90 9.70
N GLN A 174 0.01 -16.59 10.06
CA GLN A 174 -1.29 -16.36 9.42
C GLN A 174 -1.86 -15.01 9.86
N ALA A 175 -2.31 -14.22 8.90
CA ALA A 175 -3.29 -13.19 9.12
C ALA A 175 -4.56 -13.88 9.64
N GLY A 176 -5.11 -13.46 10.75
CA GLY A 176 -6.29 -14.14 11.30
C GLY A 176 -6.48 -13.95 12.80
N ILE A 177 -5.72 -13.05 13.41
CA ILE A 177 -6.05 -12.57 14.75
C ILE A 177 -6.63 -11.17 14.55
N LEU A 178 -7.93 -11.13 14.41
CA LEU A 178 -8.77 -9.96 14.17
C LEU A 178 -8.46 -8.80 15.14
N GLU A 179 -8.11 -9.12 16.40
CA GLU A 179 -7.80 -8.13 17.44
C GLU A 179 -6.52 -7.33 17.15
N VAL A 180 -5.49 -7.98 16.61
CA VAL A 180 -4.22 -7.31 16.28
C VAL A 180 -4.36 -6.48 15.00
N ALA A 181 -5.16 -6.95 14.05
CA ALA A 181 -5.48 -6.22 12.83
C ALA A 181 -6.32 -4.97 13.12
N ILE A 182 -7.28 -5.04 14.05
CA ILE A 182 -8.13 -3.90 14.43
C ILE A 182 -7.30 -2.75 15.04
N ASP A 183 -6.36 -3.06 15.93
CA ASP A 183 -5.46 -2.04 16.50
C ASP A 183 -4.53 -1.44 15.44
N PHE A 184 -4.04 -2.27 14.51
CA PHE A 184 -3.23 -1.83 13.39
C PHE A 184 -4.03 -0.94 12.43
N LEU A 185 -5.28 -1.31 12.10
CA LEU A 185 -6.19 -0.58 11.25
C LEU A 185 -6.62 0.76 11.87
N ALA A 186 -6.94 0.78 13.16
CA ALA A 186 -7.29 2.01 13.89
C ALA A 186 -6.13 3.02 13.83
N ASN A 187 -4.90 2.52 13.97
CA ASN A 187 -3.70 3.33 13.91
C ASN A 187 -3.31 3.77 12.48
N HIS A 188 -3.65 2.99 11.46
CA HIS A 188 -3.45 3.36 10.06
C HIS A 188 -4.43 4.44 9.60
N ARG A 189 -5.69 4.38 10.05
CA ARG A 189 -6.69 5.41 9.77
C ARG A 189 -6.21 6.80 10.18
N GLN A 190 -5.49 6.89 11.30
CA GLN A 190 -4.97 8.16 11.81
C GLN A 190 -3.76 8.68 11.02
N LYS A 191 -2.88 7.81 10.49
CA LYS A 191 -1.63 8.22 9.83
C LYS A 191 -1.85 8.89 8.46
N HIS A 192 -2.88 8.50 7.73
CA HIS A 192 -3.13 9.06 6.40
C HIS A 192 -3.73 10.46 6.45
N ALA A 193 -4.52 10.79 7.48
CA ALA A 193 -5.07 12.13 7.68
C ALA A 193 -3.99 13.23 7.79
N ILE A 194 -2.76 12.87 8.18
CA ILE A 194 -1.67 13.80 8.43
C ILE A 194 -1.06 14.40 7.16
N PHE A 195 -1.14 13.71 6.01
CA PHE A 195 -0.49 14.16 4.77
C PHE A 195 -1.42 14.88 3.80
N TYR A 196 -2.72 14.92 4.10
CA TYR A 196 -3.74 15.38 3.16
C TYR A 196 -4.67 16.46 3.73
N ASN A 197 -4.43 16.92 4.95
CA ASN A 197 -5.05 18.13 5.53
C ASN A 197 -4.14 19.34 5.44
#